data_8dc1eeb933eb1305bbb598884b0259ad
#
_entry.id   8dc1eeb933eb1305bbb598884b0259ad
#
_cell.length_a   1.000
_cell.length_b   1.000
_cell.length_c   1.000
_cell.angle_alpha   90.00
_cell.angle_beta   90.00
_cell.angle_gamma   90.00
#
_symmetry.space_group_name_H-M   'P 1'
#
loop_
_entity.id
_entity.type
_entity.pdbx_description
1 polymer ?
#
loop_
_entity_poly.entity_id
_entity_poly.type
_entity_poly.pdbx_seq_one_letter_code
_entity_poly.pdbx_strand_id
1 'polypeptide(L)'
;MRAAACLLPALLALAGPATAQDHGDLLQAPERIEWEAGGLYEGRLPDGTPFQVALAYPAPDGLPGSAGKIMDSAYWFARDYTGKARPLASLETQPGALELAPLLDSGAQGPERFAVNLDADRRGGKGSWRQAEDTQAQSFSLKRIVAYHAVALTRPSPQAQAEGSDRPFVFSAVFPVFGVEALDAWVREMAGRCDADLECTNKVLARWHSKGQLSLDASAWTFGVGAAHGNYSSSMRHYALGGDEPVHTRFTGFVDAGTACREKVSAALVARLAAQGLSWAEQGALDVFKEPKFIPLPAGIEFHWDPYEVGSYAQGLPSVFLTRAELEGCVRNLPHGG
;
A
#
# COMPACT_ATOMS: atom_id res chain seq x y z
N MET A 1 5.50 12.96 -39.67
CA MET A 1 5.65 12.37 -38.32
C MET A 1 5.22 13.43 -37.30
N ARG A 2 4.01 13.32 -36.81
CA ARG A 2 3.47 14.26 -35.79
C ARG A 2 3.58 13.56 -34.42
N ALA A 3 4.32 14.15 -33.51
CA ALA A 3 4.45 13.69 -32.14
C ALA A 3 3.10 13.82 -31.44
N ALA A 4 2.57 12.70 -30.95
CA ALA A 4 1.42 12.69 -30.07
C ALA A 4 1.88 13.24 -28.71
N ALA A 5 1.45 14.45 -28.39
CA ALA A 5 1.66 15.04 -27.08
C ALA A 5 0.80 14.29 -26.06
N CYS A 6 1.43 13.75 -25.02
CA CYS A 6 0.80 13.13 -23.88
C CYS A 6 -0.15 14.12 -23.16
N LEU A 7 -1.45 13.87 -23.27
CA LEU A 7 -2.53 14.61 -22.57
C LEU A 7 -2.83 14.02 -21.18
N LEU A 8 -1.81 13.58 -20.45
CA LEU A 8 -2.00 12.97 -19.12
C LEU A 8 -2.23 13.93 -17.93
N PRO A 9 -2.04 15.26 -18.00
CA PRO A 9 -2.26 16.09 -16.80
C PRO A 9 -3.73 16.38 -16.45
N ALA A 10 -4.69 16.09 -17.35
CA ALA A 10 -6.04 16.61 -17.18
C ALA A 10 -6.96 15.77 -16.29
N LEU A 11 -6.78 14.44 -16.23
CA LEU A 11 -7.69 13.58 -15.47
C LEU A 11 -7.45 13.59 -13.95
N LEU A 12 -6.23 13.83 -13.51
CA LEU A 12 -5.89 13.88 -12.08
C LEU A 12 -6.15 15.24 -11.41
N ALA A 13 -6.44 16.27 -12.21
CA ALA A 13 -6.73 17.63 -11.71
C ALA A 13 -8.22 17.89 -11.45
N LEU A 14 -9.12 16.98 -11.84
CA LEU A 14 -10.57 17.13 -11.71
C LEU A 14 -11.16 16.53 -10.43
N ALA A 15 -10.36 16.14 -9.46
CA ALA A 15 -10.88 15.89 -8.13
C ALA A 15 -11.29 17.23 -7.50
N GLY A 16 -12.42 17.76 -7.93
CA GLY A 16 -13.21 18.71 -7.16
C GLY A 16 -13.50 18.08 -5.79
N PRO A 17 -13.90 18.84 -4.78
CA PRO A 17 -14.24 18.28 -3.49
C PRO A 17 -15.32 17.22 -3.71
N ALA A 18 -14.96 15.94 -3.62
CA ALA A 18 -15.91 14.87 -3.58
C ALA A 18 -16.79 15.15 -2.36
N THR A 19 -18.02 15.54 -2.61
CA THR A 19 -18.97 15.77 -1.53
C THR A 19 -19.19 14.43 -0.85
N ALA A 20 -19.07 14.43 0.46
CA ALA A 20 -19.12 13.27 1.35
C ALA A 20 -20.40 12.42 1.27
N GLN A 21 -21.33 12.74 0.40
CA GLN A 21 -22.71 12.23 0.39
C GLN A 21 -22.91 10.87 -0.29
N ASP A 22 -21.96 10.36 -1.08
CA ASP A 22 -22.17 9.15 -1.89
C ASP A 22 -21.50 7.86 -1.40
N HIS A 23 -20.91 7.87 -0.24
CA HIS A 23 -20.04 6.78 0.19
C HIS A 23 -20.68 5.73 1.12
N GLY A 24 -21.98 5.53 1.10
CA GLY A 24 -22.65 4.44 1.82
C GLY A 24 -22.43 4.42 3.35
N ASP A 25 -22.88 3.36 4.01
CA ASP A 25 -22.87 3.20 5.47
C ASP A 25 -21.51 3.36 6.17
N LEU A 26 -20.39 3.09 5.47
CA LEU A 26 -19.04 3.27 6.03
C LEU A 26 -18.77 4.71 6.45
N LEU A 27 -19.40 5.67 5.80
CA LEU A 27 -19.18 7.08 6.02
C LEU A 27 -20.19 7.71 7.01
N GLN A 28 -21.14 6.94 7.48
CA GLN A 28 -22.06 7.33 8.57
C GLN A 28 -21.52 6.95 9.96
N ALA A 29 -20.28 6.45 10.05
CA ALA A 29 -19.67 6.11 11.33
C ALA A 29 -19.51 7.36 12.23
N PRO A 30 -19.75 7.24 13.56
CA PRO A 30 -19.78 8.38 14.49
C PRO A 30 -18.44 9.10 14.65
N GLU A 31 -17.34 8.46 14.30
CA GLU A 31 -16.01 9.05 14.39
C GLU A 31 -15.29 8.89 13.04
N ARG A 32 -15.34 9.95 12.24
CA ARG A 32 -14.70 10.03 10.95
C ARG A 32 -13.72 11.19 10.92
N ILE A 33 -12.48 10.92 10.50
CA ILE A 33 -11.51 11.96 10.20
C ILE A 33 -11.21 11.91 8.71
N GLU A 34 -11.45 13.02 8.03
CA GLU A 34 -11.02 13.25 6.66
C GLU A 34 -9.71 14.04 6.66
N TRP A 35 -8.78 13.58 5.86
CA TRP A 35 -7.52 14.27 5.68
C TRP A 35 -7.39 14.72 4.22
N GLU A 36 -7.48 16.00 3.99
CA GLU A 36 -7.51 16.60 2.64
C GLU A 36 -6.22 16.42 1.84
N ALA A 37 -5.18 15.88 2.42
CA ALA A 37 -3.85 15.94 1.86
C ALA A 37 -3.14 14.62 1.65
N GLY A 38 -3.85 13.55 1.56
CA GLY A 38 -3.31 12.27 1.16
C GLY A 38 -2.74 12.33 -0.26
N GLY A 39 -1.76 11.52 -0.53
CA GLY A 39 -1.21 11.41 -1.87
C GLY A 39 -0.06 10.43 -1.97
N LEU A 40 0.13 9.92 -3.17
CA LEU A 40 1.35 9.23 -3.54
C LEU A 40 2.30 10.26 -4.15
N TYR A 41 3.50 10.32 -3.62
CA TYR A 41 4.54 11.26 -4.03
C TYR A 41 5.72 10.51 -4.65
N GLU A 42 6.31 11.09 -5.67
CA GLU A 42 7.57 10.65 -6.26
C GLU A 42 8.67 11.63 -5.88
N GLY A 43 9.83 11.09 -5.50
CA GLY A 43 11.04 11.85 -5.24
C GLY A 43 12.27 11.21 -5.89
N ARG A 44 13.36 11.99 -5.92
CA ARG A 44 14.68 11.49 -6.36
C ARG A 44 15.72 11.88 -5.34
N LEU A 45 16.55 10.92 -4.97
CA LEU A 45 17.75 11.18 -4.18
C LEU A 45 18.82 11.88 -5.05
N PRO A 46 19.83 12.50 -4.46
CA PRO A 46 20.86 13.22 -5.23
C PRO A 46 21.67 12.32 -6.19
N ASP A 47 21.74 11.02 -5.91
CA ASP A 47 22.35 10.03 -6.81
C ASP A 47 21.43 9.64 -8.00
N GLY A 48 20.27 10.30 -8.14
CA GLY A 48 19.29 10.03 -9.18
C GLY A 48 18.34 8.88 -8.85
N THR A 49 18.50 8.18 -7.73
CA THR A 49 17.63 7.06 -7.33
C THR A 49 16.21 7.53 -7.10
N PRO A 50 15.22 7.04 -7.86
CA PRO A 50 13.83 7.39 -7.66
C PRO A 50 13.24 6.62 -6.48
N PHE A 51 12.26 7.22 -5.80
CA PHE A 51 11.45 6.57 -4.79
C PHE A 51 10.01 7.09 -4.82
N GLN A 52 9.08 6.32 -4.29
CA GLN A 52 7.71 6.77 -4.08
C GLN A 52 7.33 6.60 -2.61
N VAL A 53 6.55 7.52 -2.09
CA VAL A 53 6.03 7.47 -0.73
C VAL A 53 4.55 7.80 -0.73
N ALA A 54 3.74 6.89 -0.19
CA ALA A 54 2.35 7.16 0.14
C ALA A 54 2.34 7.87 1.49
N LEU A 55 1.96 9.13 1.49
CA LEU A 55 1.78 9.85 2.73
C LEU A 55 0.44 9.50 3.34
N ALA A 56 0.57 9.07 4.52
CA ALA A 56 -0.44 8.49 5.31
C ALA A 56 -1.17 9.49 6.19
N TYR A 57 -2.07 8.94 6.91
CA TYR A 57 -3.18 9.55 7.59
C TYR A 57 -2.87 9.73 9.06
N PRO A 58 -3.33 10.80 9.70
CA PRO A 58 -3.24 10.89 11.14
C PRO A 58 -4.09 9.79 11.76
N ALA A 59 -3.62 9.29 12.88
CA ALA A 59 -4.49 8.52 13.73
C ALA A 59 -5.67 9.38 14.19
N PRO A 60 -6.88 8.83 14.29
CA PRO A 60 -7.99 9.49 14.95
C PRO A 60 -7.56 9.96 16.34
N ASP A 61 -7.86 11.22 16.67
CA ASP A 61 -7.68 11.70 18.03
C ASP A 61 -8.53 10.83 18.97
N GLY A 62 -7.92 10.33 20.01
CA GLY A 62 -8.61 9.51 21.02
C GLY A 62 -8.21 8.03 21.07
N LEU A 63 -7.44 7.52 20.11
CA LEU A 63 -6.84 6.20 20.30
C LEU A 63 -5.69 6.27 21.33
N PRO A 64 -5.63 5.36 22.33
CA PRO A 64 -4.56 5.35 23.30
C PRO A 64 -3.19 5.28 22.61
N GLY A 65 -2.35 6.30 22.82
CA GLY A 65 -1.02 6.42 22.22
C GLY A 65 -0.96 7.14 20.88
N SER A 66 -2.06 7.70 20.38
CA SER A 66 -2.14 8.33 19.05
C SER A 66 -1.81 9.82 19.02
N ALA A 67 -1.67 10.49 20.15
CA ALA A 67 -1.40 11.93 20.18
C ALA A 67 -0.17 12.29 19.34
N GLY A 68 -0.39 12.97 18.23
CA GLY A 68 0.64 13.45 17.32
C GLY A 68 1.34 12.40 16.45
N LYS A 69 0.87 11.14 16.44
CA LYS A 69 1.43 10.10 15.57
C LYS A 69 0.59 9.91 14.33
N ILE A 70 1.21 10.02 13.17
CA ILE A 70 0.65 9.49 11.93
C ILE A 70 0.87 7.98 11.98
N MET A 71 -0.22 7.20 12.04
CA MET A 71 -0.10 5.74 12.17
C MET A 71 0.31 5.12 10.83
N ASP A 72 1.29 4.23 10.87
CA ASP A 72 1.63 3.08 9.96
C ASP A 72 1.26 3.19 8.48
N SER A 73 1.10 4.34 7.94
CA SER A 73 0.45 4.46 6.68
C SER A 73 1.33 5.06 5.58
N ALA A 74 2.55 5.42 5.87
CA ALA A 74 3.51 5.81 4.86
C ALA A 74 4.39 4.62 4.47
N TYR A 75 4.55 4.43 3.15
CA TYR A 75 5.44 3.42 2.60
C TYR A 75 6.44 4.09 1.70
N TRP A 76 7.66 3.59 1.71
CA TRP A 76 8.63 3.95 0.68
C TRP A 76 9.20 2.68 0.05
N PHE A 77 9.58 2.80 -1.20
CA PHE A 77 10.17 1.68 -1.94
C PHE A 77 11.68 1.70 -1.79
N ALA A 78 12.29 0.53 -1.86
CA ALA A 78 13.74 0.43 -1.88
C ALA A 78 14.33 1.32 -2.99
N ARG A 79 15.53 1.83 -2.75
CA ARG A 79 16.21 2.80 -3.62
C ARG A 79 16.33 2.36 -5.08
N ASP A 80 16.41 1.09 -5.31
CA ASP A 80 16.60 0.46 -6.63
C ASP A 80 15.33 -0.18 -7.18
N TYR A 81 14.19 0.00 -6.52
CA TYR A 81 12.92 -0.68 -6.82
C TYR A 81 13.00 -2.21 -6.80
N THR A 82 14.01 -2.78 -6.13
CA THR A 82 14.23 -4.23 -6.05
C THR A 82 13.75 -4.84 -4.74
N GLY A 83 13.29 -4.01 -3.80
CA GLY A 83 12.93 -4.44 -2.46
C GLY A 83 11.47 -4.24 -2.12
N LYS A 84 11.10 -4.82 -0.98
CA LYS A 84 9.79 -4.60 -0.35
C LYS A 84 9.57 -3.12 -0.09
N ALA A 85 8.34 -2.67 -0.25
CA ALA A 85 7.94 -1.44 0.39
C ALA A 85 8.15 -1.56 1.89
N ARG A 86 8.70 -0.53 2.49
CA ARG A 86 8.93 -0.49 3.93
C ARG A 86 7.88 0.39 4.57
N PRO A 87 7.16 -0.09 5.59
CA PRO A 87 6.30 0.76 6.37
C PRO A 87 7.15 1.86 7.02
N LEU A 88 6.59 3.07 7.08
CA LEU A 88 7.21 4.21 7.73
C LEU A 88 6.38 4.57 8.96
N ALA A 89 7.04 4.74 10.09
CA ALA A 89 6.49 5.57 11.15
C ALA A 89 6.62 7.02 10.73
N SER A 90 5.56 7.78 10.87
CA SER A 90 5.59 9.21 10.55
C SER A 90 5.05 10.03 11.71
N LEU A 91 5.64 11.20 11.88
CA LEU A 91 5.25 12.19 12.87
C LEU A 91 5.13 13.54 12.18
N GLU A 92 3.95 14.14 12.23
CA GLU A 92 3.77 15.53 11.82
C GLU A 92 4.20 16.44 12.98
N THR A 93 5.30 17.16 12.80
CA THR A 93 5.85 18.05 13.84
C THR A 93 5.22 19.44 13.79
N GLN A 94 4.79 19.86 12.61
CA GLN A 94 4.06 21.09 12.32
C GLN A 94 3.21 20.86 11.06
N PRO A 95 2.18 21.64 10.77
CA PRO A 95 1.41 21.49 9.55
C PRO A 95 2.29 21.40 8.29
N GLY A 96 2.26 20.25 7.62
CA GLY A 96 3.06 19.95 6.44
C GLY A 96 4.51 19.55 6.69
N ALA A 97 5.01 19.58 7.92
CA ALA A 97 6.34 19.12 8.27
C ALA A 97 6.29 17.71 8.89
N LEU A 98 6.86 16.74 8.20
CA LEU A 98 6.81 15.33 8.55
C LEU A 98 8.21 14.79 8.86
N GLU A 99 8.31 14.01 9.91
CA GLU A 99 9.46 13.14 10.17
C GLU A 99 9.04 11.69 9.93
N LEU A 100 9.79 10.97 9.08
CA LEU A 100 9.49 9.60 8.69
C LEU A 100 10.68 8.70 9.00
N ALA A 101 10.42 7.54 9.58
CA ALA A 101 11.43 6.52 9.85
C ALA A 101 10.92 5.14 9.42
N PRO A 102 11.71 4.31 8.71
CA PRO A 102 11.33 2.95 8.42
C PRO A 102 11.04 2.17 9.69
N LEU A 103 9.97 1.37 9.67
CA LEU A 103 9.69 0.40 10.70
C LEU A 103 10.39 -0.93 10.35
N LEU A 104 11.11 -1.45 11.30
CA LEU A 104 11.71 -2.79 11.23
C LEU A 104 10.65 -3.84 11.56
N ASP A 105 10.91 -5.10 11.21
CA ASP A 105 10.03 -6.23 11.53
C ASP A 105 9.77 -6.37 13.05
N SER A 106 10.69 -5.88 13.88
CA SER A 106 10.53 -5.81 15.33
C SER A 106 9.55 -4.72 15.80
N GLY A 107 9.04 -3.87 14.89
CA GLY A 107 8.26 -2.67 15.22
C GLY A 107 9.10 -1.47 15.66
N ALA A 108 10.41 -1.62 15.82
CA ALA A 108 11.30 -0.51 16.14
C ALA A 108 11.55 0.36 14.89
N GLN A 109 11.88 1.63 15.11
CA GLN A 109 12.30 2.50 14.00
C GLN A 109 13.72 2.13 13.54
N GLY A 110 13.88 2.01 12.22
CA GLY A 110 15.18 1.86 11.59
C GLY A 110 16.05 3.12 11.74
N PRO A 111 17.33 3.06 11.36
CA PRO A 111 18.26 4.19 11.49
C PRO A 111 18.03 5.31 10.47
N GLU A 112 17.38 5.01 9.37
CA GLU A 112 17.10 6.01 8.32
C GLU A 112 16.09 7.04 8.81
N ARG A 113 16.26 8.29 8.39
CA ARG A 113 15.33 9.39 8.69
C ARG A 113 15.06 10.20 7.44
N PHE A 114 13.78 10.53 7.25
CA PHE A 114 13.33 11.48 6.26
C PHE A 114 12.69 12.67 6.99
N ALA A 115 13.12 13.87 6.66
CA ALA A 115 12.42 15.09 7.03
C ALA A 115 11.79 15.67 5.78
N VAL A 116 10.48 15.89 5.78
CA VAL A 116 9.71 16.36 4.62
C VAL A 116 8.95 17.61 5.00
N ASN A 117 9.03 18.64 4.18
CA ASN A 117 8.20 19.82 4.25
C ASN A 117 7.37 19.89 2.97
N LEU A 118 6.07 19.67 3.12
CA LEU A 118 5.13 19.78 2.01
C LEU A 118 4.81 21.25 1.72
N ASP A 119 4.62 21.58 0.45
CA ASP A 119 4.14 22.89 0.03
C ASP A 119 2.71 23.12 0.58
N ALA A 120 2.29 24.39 0.70
CA ALA A 120 0.98 24.74 1.26
C ALA A 120 -0.19 24.13 0.48
N ASP A 121 -0.05 23.95 -0.84
CA ASP A 121 -1.04 23.28 -1.70
C ASP A 121 -0.86 21.74 -1.76
N ARG A 122 0.18 21.24 -1.08
CA ARG A 122 0.55 19.83 -0.99
C ARG A 122 0.72 19.11 -2.33
N ARG A 123 0.98 19.87 -3.40
CA ARG A 123 1.32 19.30 -4.72
C ARG A 123 2.75 18.81 -4.81
N GLY A 124 3.58 19.24 -3.87
CA GLY A 124 4.97 18.86 -3.79
C GLY A 124 5.53 19.12 -2.40
N GLY A 125 6.85 19.13 -2.34
CA GLY A 125 7.58 19.41 -1.11
C GLY A 125 9.08 19.27 -1.31
N LYS A 126 9.80 19.56 -0.25
CA LYS A 126 11.24 19.37 -0.16
C LYS A 126 11.54 18.57 1.08
N GLY A 127 12.62 17.81 1.04
CA GLY A 127 13.01 17.04 2.19
C GLY A 127 14.50 16.73 2.21
N SER A 128 14.88 16.05 3.27
CA SER A 128 16.21 15.48 3.41
C SER A 128 16.10 14.04 3.90
N TRP A 129 17.04 13.22 3.47
CA TRP A 129 17.20 11.85 3.88
C TRP A 129 18.57 11.64 4.50
N ARG A 130 18.62 10.88 5.60
CA ARG A 130 19.85 10.39 6.23
C ARG A 130 19.77 8.89 6.39
N GLN A 131 20.86 8.21 6.08
CA GLN A 131 20.93 6.76 6.23
C GLN A 131 21.13 6.35 7.70
N ALA A 132 21.85 7.16 8.47
CA ALA A 132 22.07 7.00 9.91
C ALA A 132 22.25 8.39 10.54
N GLU A 133 22.22 8.48 11.86
CA GLU A 133 22.27 9.76 12.57
C GLU A 133 23.53 10.59 12.28
N ASP A 134 24.65 9.91 12.08
CA ASP A 134 25.99 10.49 11.82
C ASP A 134 26.26 10.73 10.33
N THR A 135 25.34 10.37 9.41
CA THR A 135 25.51 10.59 7.98
C THR A 135 25.05 11.97 7.55
N GLN A 136 25.70 12.49 6.52
CA GLN A 136 25.28 13.77 5.92
C GLN A 136 23.88 13.65 5.31
N ALA A 137 23.01 14.60 5.64
CA ALA A 137 21.68 14.67 5.07
C ALA A 137 21.74 15.00 3.57
N GLN A 138 21.01 14.22 2.77
CA GLN A 138 20.88 14.40 1.32
C GLN A 138 19.52 15.01 1.01
N SER A 139 19.51 16.15 0.32
CA SER A 139 18.27 16.85 -0.02
C SER A 139 17.57 16.19 -1.21
N PHE A 140 16.24 16.21 -1.22
CA PHE A 140 15.42 15.78 -2.34
C PHE A 140 14.20 16.69 -2.49
N SER A 141 13.52 16.58 -3.63
CA SER A 141 12.21 17.17 -3.86
C SER A 141 11.16 16.08 -4.06
N LEU A 142 9.92 16.36 -3.66
CA LEU A 142 8.76 15.53 -3.87
C LEU A 142 7.79 16.19 -4.82
N LYS A 143 7.13 15.37 -5.64
CA LYS A 143 6.01 15.76 -6.50
C LYS A 143 4.87 14.78 -6.26
N ARG A 144 3.67 15.29 -5.95
CA ARG A 144 2.48 14.45 -5.86
C ARG A 144 2.11 13.93 -7.25
N ILE A 145 2.04 12.62 -7.39
CA ILE A 145 1.71 11.92 -8.62
C ILE A 145 0.31 11.33 -8.61
N VAL A 146 -0.24 11.06 -7.42
CA VAL A 146 -1.66 10.68 -7.24
C VAL A 146 -2.20 11.49 -6.06
N ALA A 147 -3.32 12.16 -6.28
CA ALA A 147 -4.06 12.86 -5.23
C ALA A 147 -5.23 12.00 -4.77
N TYR A 148 -5.52 12.01 -3.47
CA TYR A 148 -6.70 11.40 -2.89
C TYR A 148 -7.04 12.08 -1.55
N HIS A 149 -8.29 11.94 -1.12
CA HIS A 149 -8.66 12.22 0.25
C HIS A 149 -8.36 10.98 1.09
N ALA A 150 -7.74 11.19 2.21
CA ALA A 150 -7.47 10.11 3.12
C ALA A 150 -8.56 10.05 4.19
N VAL A 151 -9.06 8.88 4.47
CA VAL A 151 -10.10 8.66 5.48
C VAL A 151 -9.56 7.70 6.52
N ALA A 152 -9.65 8.08 7.79
CA ALA A 152 -9.50 7.19 8.91
C ALA A 152 -10.82 7.15 9.67
N LEU A 153 -11.30 5.96 9.98
CA LEU A 153 -12.51 5.79 10.77
C LEU A 153 -12.31 4.72 11.85
N THR A 154 -13.00 4.93 12.96
CA THR A 154 -13.05 3.98 14.07
C THR A 154 -14.48 3.93 14.58
N ARG A 155 -14.98 2.74 14.81
CA ARG A 155 -16.30 2.54 15.41
C ARG A 155 -16.28 1.33 16.36
N PRO A 156 -17.10 1.32 17.43
CA PRO A 156 -17.33 0.12 18.20
C PRO A 156 -17.93 -0.98 17.33
N SER A 157 -17.46 -2.22 17.48
CA SER A 157 -18.14 -3.35 16.87
C SER A 157 -19.48 -3.57 17.54
N PRO A 158 -20.58 -3.77 16.79
CA PRO A 158 -21.92 -3.92 17.35
C PRO A 158 -22.06 -5.06 18.37
N GLN A 159 -21.28 -6.12 18.25
CA GLN A 159 -21.39 -7.29 19.12
C GLN A 159 -20.56 -7.24 20.39
N ALA A 160 -19.54 -6.40 20.45
CA ALA A 160 -18.74 -6.24 21.67
C ALA A 160 -19.56 -5.82 22.88
N GLN A 161 -20.72 -5.19 22.65
CA GLN A 161 -21.64 -4.76 23.71
C GLN A 161 -22.50 -5.90 24.25
N ALA A 162 -22.68 -7.02 23.53
CA ALA A 162 -23.59 -8.11 23.89
C ALA A 162 -23.00 -9.16 24.83
N GLU A 163 -21.69 -9.32 24.88
CA GLU A 163 -21.04 -10.45 25.55
C GLU A 163 -20.30 -10.15 26.86
N GLY A 164 -20.44 -8.94 27.39
CA GLY A 164 -19.85 -8.58 28.70
C GLY A 164 -18.32 -8.58 28.72
N SER A 165 -17.69 -8.42 27.59
CA SER A 165 -16.24 -8.23 27.50
C SER A 165 -15.88 -6.83 28.02
N ASP A 166 -14.95 -6.75 28.97
CA ASP A 166 -14.43 -5.48 29.51
C ASP A 166 -13.70 -4.63 28.45
N ARG A 167 -13.53 -5.15 27.24
CA ARG A 167 -12.85 -4.49 26.14
C ARG A 167 -13.74 -4.47 24.89
N PRO A 168 -14.20 -3.31 24.48
CA PRO A 168 -15.01 -3.22 23.27
C PRO A 168 -14.17 -3.63 22.05
N PHE A 169 -14.71 -4.52 21.23
CA PHE A 169 -14.17 -4.75 19.89
C PHE A 169 -14.26 -3.49 19.07
N VAL A 170 -13.22 -3.20 18.30
CA VAL A 170 -13.11 -1.98 17.52
C VAL A 170 -12.96 -2.36 16.05
N PHE A 171 -13.78 -1.76 15.22
CA PHE A 171 -13.53 -1.71 13.79
C PHE A 171 -12.78 -0.43 13.49
N SER A 172 -11.65 -0.53 12.81
CA SER A 172 -10.91 0.63 12.29
C SER A 172 -10.57 0.43 10.82
N ALA A 173 -10.61 1.51 10.06
CA ALA A 173 -10.21 1.49 8.66
C ALA A 173 -9.48 2.77 8.26
N VAL A 174 -8.47 2.61 7.41
CA VAL A 174 -7.70 3.71 6.81
C VAL A 174 -7.65 3.47 5.31
N PHE A 175 -8.11 4.43 4.52
CA PHE A 175 -8.21 4.24 3.08
C PHE A 175 -8.22 5.56 2.28
N PRO A 176 -7.78 5.53 1.00
CA PRO A 176 -7.87 6.66 0.09
C PRO A 176 -9.28 6.76 -0.53
N VAL A 177 -9.70 7.98 -0.84
CA VAL A 177 -10.87 8.28 -1.68
C VAL A 177 -10.39 9.12 -2.86
N PHE A 178 -10.48 8.56 -4.05
CA PHE A 178 -9.95 9.18 -5.27
C PHE A 178 -10.95 10.10 -5.95
N GLY A 179 -12.25 9.98 -5.63
CA GLY A 179 -13.33 10.65 -6.35
C GLY A 179 -13.61 10.00 -7.73
N VAL A 180 -13.16 8.77 -7.92
CA VAL A 180 -13.31 7.97 -9.15
C VAL A 180 -13.98 6.65 -8.78
N GLU A 181 -15.25 6.46 -9.18
CA GLU A 181 -16.07 5.33 -8.73
C GLU A 181 -15.41 3.97 -8.98
N ALA A 182 -14.77 3.77 -10.12
CA ALA A 182 -14.10 2.50 -10.44
C ALA A 182 -12.97 2.14 -9.47
N LEU A 183 -12.31 3.13 -8.85
CA LEU A 183 -11.31 2.92 -7.80
C LEU A 183 -11.97 2.83 -6.42
N ASP A 184 -12.87 3.77 -6.14
CA ASP A 184 -13.47 3.93 -4.82
C ASP A 184 -14.40 2.77 -4.45
N ALA A 185 -15.06 2.13 -5.41
CA ALA A 185 -15.88 0.96 -5.17
C ALA A 185 -15.08 -0.19 -4.55
N TRP A 186 -13.91 -0.52 -5.11
CA TRP A 186 -13.05 -1.54 -4.56
C TRP A 186 -12.43 -1.14 -3.22
N VAL A 187 -12.05 0.13 -3.10
CA VAL A 187 -11.51 0.67 -1.83
C VAL A 187 -12.53 0.53 -0.71
N ARG A 188 -13.79 0.92 -0.95
CA ARG A 188 -14.89 0.76 0.03
C ARG A 188 -15.14 -0.69 0.40
N GLU A 189 -15.14 -1.58 -0.60
CA GLU A 189 -15.28 -3.02 -0.35
C GLU A 189 -14.19 -3.53 0.59
N MET A 190 -12.92 -3.20 0.32
CA MET A 190 -11.80 -3.66 1.14
C MET A 190 -11.79 -3.01 2.52
N ALA A 191 -12.02 -1.70 2.59
CA ALA A 191 -12.06 -0.95 3.84
C ALA A 191 -13.21 -1.39 4.76
N GLY A 192 -14.33 -1.84 4.17
CA GLY A 192 -15.53 -2.24 4.92
C GLY A 192 -15.57 -3.70 5.36
N ARG A 193 -14.66 -4.52 4.92
CA ARG A 193 -14.65 -5.96 5.26
C ARG A 193 -14.41 -6.18 6.75
N CYS A 194 -15.45 -6.56 7.47
CA CYS A 194 -15.36 -7.00 8.86
C CYS A 194 -16.60 -7.79 9.21
N ASP A 195 -16.40 -9.01 9.65
CA ASP A 195 -17.51 -9.81 10.18
C ASP A 195 -17.92 -9.25 11.55
N ALA A 196 -19.19 -9.41 11.88
CA ALA A 196 -19.80 -8.70 13.01
C ALA A 196 -19.22 -9.09 14.38
N ASP A 197 -18.64 -10.27 14.50
CA ASP A 197 -18.04 -10.84 15.72
C ASP A 197 -16.52 -10.67 15.79
N LEU A 198 -15.95 -9.84 14.92
CA LEU A 198 -14.51 -9.62 14.84
C LEU A 198 -14.12 -8.17 15.22
N GLU A 199 -12.96 -8.06 15.86
CA GLU A 199 -12.17 -6.84 15.82
C GLU A 199 -11.44 -6.79 14.48
N CYS A 200 -11.53 -5.67 13.77
CA CYS A 200 -10.93 -5.53 12.45
C CYS A 200 -10.14 -4.23 12.34
N THR A 201 -8.96 -4.34 11.75
CA THR A 201 -8.18 -3.20 11.29
C THR A 201 -7.91 -3.34 9.80
N ASN A 202 -8.54 -2.50 9.00
CA ASN A 202 -8.41 -2.52 7.55
C ASN A 202 -7.58 -1.33 7.06
N LYS A 203 -6.75 -1.58 6.07
CA LYS A 203 -5.91 -0.55 5.46
C LYS A 203 -5.90 -0.72 3.95
N VAL A 204 -6.20 0.36 3.23
CA VAL A 204 -6.03 0.41 1.78
C VAL A 204 -5.07 1.53 1.41
N LEU A 205 -4.10 1.24 0.58
CA LEU A 205 -3.03 2.15 0.24
C LEU A 205 -2.82 2.23 -1.27
N ALA A 206 -2.51 3.44 -1.75
CA ALA A 206 -1.91 3.62 -3.06
C ALA A 206 -0.44 3.21 -2.95
N ARG A 207 -0.09 2.05 -3.50
CA ARG A 207 1.21 1.41 -3.31
C ARG A 207 2.24 1.84 -4.35
N TRP A 208 1.81 2.01 -5.59
CA TRP A 208 2.70 2.33 -6.71
C TRP A 208 1.94 2.98 -7.85
N HIS A 209 2.54 3.98 -8.48
CA HIS A 209 2.05 4.58 -9.71
C HIS A 209 3.20 4.79 -10.69
N SER A 210 3.04 4.35 -11.93
CA SER A 210 3.96 4.64 -13.04
C SER A 210 3.25 4.56 -14.38
N LYS A 211 3.49 5.54 -15.24
CA LYS A 211 3.01 5.58 -16.64
C LYS A 211 1.53 5.23 -16.81
N GLY A 212 0.69 5.81 -15.97
CA GLY A 212 -0.75 5.56 -16.04
C GLY A 212 -1.18 4.19 -15.48
N GLN A 213 -0.35 3.54 -14.70
CA GLN A 213 -0.72 2.36 -13.90
C GLN A 213 -0.69 2.71 -12.42
N LEU A 214 -1.75 2.35 -11.69
CA LEU A 214 -1.87 2.50 -10.25
C LEU A 214 -2.06 1.13 -9.60
N SER A 215 -1.25 0.83 -8.60
CA SER A 215 -1.41 -0.35 -7.75
C SER A 215 -1.98 0.05 -6.40
N LEU A 216 -3.04 -0.63 -5.98
CA LEU A 216 -3.65 -0.52 -4.66
C LEU A 216 -3.37 -1.81 -3.88
N ASP A 217 -3.06 -1.64 -2.60
CA ASP A 217 -2.78 -2.72 -1.65
C ASP A 217 -3.75 -2.57 -0.46
N ALA A 218 -4.53 -3.61 -0.22
CA ALA A 218 -5.43 -3.70 0.91
C ALA A 218 -4.95 -4.79 1.86
N SER A 219 -4.87 -4.47 3.14
CA SER A 219 -4.60 -5.42 4.21
C SER A 219 -5.67 -5.34 5.28
N ALA A 220 -6.02 -6.46 5.85
CA ALA A 220 -6.93 -6.58 6.97
C ALA A 220 -6.28 -7.42 8.06
N TRP A 221 -6.43 -6.98 9.30
CA TRP A 221 -6.18 -7.77 10.48
C TRP A 221 -7.50 -8.00 11.21
N THR A 222 -7.75 -9.24 11.58
CA THR A 222 -9.00 -9.62 12.26
C THR A 222 -8.69 -10.43 13.50
N PHE A 223 -9.48 -10.22 14.56
CA PHE A 223 -9.36 -10.97 15.79
C PHE A 223 -10.76 -11.34 16.32
N GLY A 224 -11.00 -12.60 16.52
CA GLY A 224 -12.26 -13.13 17.06
C GLY A 224 -12.21 -13.41 18.55
N VAL A 225 -13.38 -13.41 19.19
CA VAL A 225 -13.51 -13.79 20.60
C VAL A 225 -12.98 -15.21 20.82
N GLY A 226 -12.07 -15.38 21.79
CA GLY A 226 -11.46 -16.68 22.10
C GLY A 226 -10.43 -17.19 21.10
N ALA A 227 -10.09 -16.43 20.08
CA ALA A 227 -8.99 -16.75 19.18
C ALA A 227 -7.65 -16.65 19.90
N ALA A 228 -6.73 -17.57 19.62
CA ALA A 228 -5.38 -17.53 20.18
C ALA A 228 -4.54 -16.37 19.65
N HIS A 229 -4.83 -15.91 18.45
CA HIS A 229 -4.16 -14.78 17.78
C HIS A 229 -5.07 -14.22 16.69
N GLY A 230 -4.78 -12.99 16.25
CA GLY A 230 -5.42 -12.41 15.08
C GLY A 230 -4.98 -13.08 13.79
N ASN A 231 -5.68 -12.78 12.71
CA ASN A 231 -5.34 -13.23 11.37
C ASN A 231 -5.13 -12.05 10.43
N TYR A 232 -4.26 -12.24 9.43
CA TYR A 232 -3.99 -11.25 8.40
C TYR A 232 -4.50 -11.75 7.05
N SER A 233 -5.05 -10.87 6.27
CA SER A 233 -5.35 -11.08 4.86
C SER A 233 -4.96 -9.88 4.02
N SER A 234 -4.63 -10.12 2.77
CA SER A 234 -4.25 -9.09 1.82
C SER A 234 -4.97 -9.26 0.48
N SER A 235 -5.16 -8.14 -0.20
CA SER A 235 -5.69 -8.11 -1.57
C SER A 235 -5.02 -6.98 -2.33
N MET A 236 -4.71 -7.21 -3.60
CA MET A 236 -4.05 -6.22 -4.44
C MET A 236 -4.81 -6.04 -5.73
N ARG A 237 -4.88 -4.80 -6.20
CA ARG A 237 -5.54 -4.48 -7.47
C ARG A 237 -4.75 -3.43 -8.24
N HIS A 238 -4.73 -3.60 -9.55
CA HIS A 238 -3.97 -2.75 -10.45
C HIS A 238 -4.90 -2.14 -11.48
N TYR A 239 -4.70 -0.87 -11.79
CA TYR A 239 -5.52 -0.13 -12.73
C TYR A 239 -4.65 0.56 -13.77
N ALA A 240 -5.07 0.46 -15.02
CA ALA A 240 -4.59 1.33 -16.09
C ALA A 240 -5.44 2.61 -16.08
N LEU A 241 -4.77 3.78 -16.01
CA LEU A 241 -5.41 5.11 -15.92
C LEU A 241 -5.37 5.89 -17.24
N GLY A 242 -5.05 5.24 -18.35
CA GLY A 242 -4.84 5.92 -19.65
C GLY A 242 -6.09 6.18 -20.48
N GLY A 243 -7.27 5.76 -20.03
CA GLY A 243 -8.57 5.95 -20.69
C GLY A 243 -9.48 6.90 -19.93
N ASP A 244 -10.74 6.99 -20.37
CA ASP A 244 -11.78 7.80 -19.73
C ASP A 244 -12.12 7.27 -18.33
N GLU A 245 -11.98 5.94 -18.13
CA GLU A 245 -12.17 5.27 -16.84
C GLU A 245 -10.99 4.35 -16.52
N PRO A 246 -10.64 4.20 -15.22
CA PRO A 246 -9.65 3.23 -14.77
C PRO A 246 -10.08 1.79 -15.10
N VAL A 247 -9.19 1.03 -15.73
CA VAL A 247 -9.43 -0.36 -16.10
C VAL A 247 -8.59 -1.30 -15.23
N HIS A 248 -9.25 -2.24 -14.57
CA HIS A 248 -8.56 -3.27 -13.77
C HIS A 248 -7.65 -4.13 -14.67
N THR A 249 -6.38 -4.17 -14.34
CA THR A 249 -5.37 -4.97 -15.05
C THR A 249 -5.05 -6.24 -14.25
N ARG A 250 -5.31 -7.39 -14.82
CA ARG A 250 -5.01 -8.70 -14.23
C ARG A 250 -3.53 -9.05 -14.39
N PHE A 251 -3.06 -10.05 -13.66
CA PHE A 251 -1.68 -10.55 -13.73
C PHE A 251 -1.23 -10.88 -15.15
N THR A 252 -2.10 -11.49 -15.94
CA THR A 252 -1.84 -11.81 -17.35
C THR A 252 -1.65 -10.60 -18.26
N GLY A 253 -1.97 -9.40 -17.80
CA GLY A 253 -1.60 -8.14 -18.46
C GLY A 253 -0.13 -7.77 -18.29
N PHE A 254 0.53 -8.30 -17.27
CA PHE A 254 1.96 -8.07 -16.95
C PHE A 254 2.85 -9.23 -17.32
N VAL A 255 2.34 -10.47 -17.26
CA VAL A 255 3.09 -11.71 -17.48
C VAL A 255 2.34 -12.60 -18.47
N ASP A 256 3.09 -13.23 -19.37
CA ASP A 256 2.56 -14.22 -20.30
C ASP A 256 2.02 -15.44 -19.53
N ALA A 257 0.80 -15.85 -19.86
CA ALA A 257 0.13 -17.00 -19.23
C ALA A 257 0.38 -18.33 -19.97
N GLY A 258 1.24 -18.36 -20.99
CA GLY A 258 1.65 -19.60 -21.67
C GLY A 258 2.35 -20.58 -20.73
N THR A 259 2.27 -21.89 -21.04
CA THR A 259 2.75 -22.98 -20.18
C THR A 259 4.22 -22.76 -19.75
N ALA A 260 5.10 -22.42 -20.66
CA ALA A 260 6.52 -22.18 -20.36
C ALA A 260 6.72 -21.05 -19.35
N CYS A 261 5.95 -19.95 -19.43
CA CYS A 261 6.03 -18.87 -18.46
C CYS A 261 5.41 -19.24 -17.12
N ARG A 262 4.31 -20.00 -17.11
CA ARG A 262 3.75 -20.53 -15.86
C ARG A 262 4.75 -21.39 -15.11
N GLU A 263 5.37 -22.33 -15.77
CA GLU A 263 6.40 -23.20 -15.20
C GLU A 263 7.60 -22.41 -14.70
N LYS A 264 8.13 -21.49 -15.51
CA LYS A 264 9.29 -20.65 -15.15
C LYS A 264 9.01 -19.80 -13.91
N VAL A 265 7.89 -19.06 -13.89
CA VAL A 265 7.52 -18.18 -12.76
C VAL A 265 7.27 -19.00 -11.49
N SER A 266 6.52 -20.10 -11.60
CA SER A 266 6.23 -20.97 -10.44
C SER A 266 7.52 -21.57 -9.87
N ALA A 267 8.41 -22.08 -10.72
CA ALA A 267 9.69 -22.63 -10.26
C ALA A 267 10.56 -21.59 -9.56
N ALA A 268 10.64 -20.36 -10.10
CA ALA A 268 11.40 -19.29 -9.49
C ALA A 268 10.81 -18.89 -8.11
N LEU A 269 9.50 -18.82 -7.99
CA LEU A 269 8.83 -18.51 -6.72
C LEU A 269 9.06 -19.60 -5.68
N VAL A 270 8.88 -20.87 -6.04
CA VAL A 270 9.16 -22.01 -5.15
C VAL A 270 10.60 -21.98 -4.64
N ALA A 271 11.58 -21.76 -5.53
CA ALA A 271 12.99 -21.67 -5.15
C ALA A 271 13.26 -20.51 -4.18
N ARG A 272 12.63 -19.34 -4.39
CA ARG A 272 12.77 -18.17 -3.51
C ARG A 272 12.09 -18.38 -2.15
N LEU A 273 10.93 -19.02 -2.12
CA LEU A 273 10.21 -19.38 -0.88
C LEU A 273 11.03 -20.42 -0.08
N ALA A 274 11.52 -21.46 -0.74
CA ALA A 274 12.37 -22.45 -0.10
C ALA A 274 13.66 -21.82 0.51
N ALA A 275 14.27 -20.87 -0.17
CA ALA A 275 15.44 -20.14 0.35
C ALA A 275 15.09 -19.28 1.60
N GLN A 276 13.83 -18.96 1.83
CA GLN A 276 13.32 -18.31 3.05
C GLN A 276 12.87 -19.31 4.13
N GLY A 277 13.04 -20.61 3.90
CA GLY A 277 12.57 -21.67 4.80
C GLY A 277 11.06 -21.96 4.71
N LEU A 278 10.42 -21.55 3.63
CA LEU A 278 8.99 -21.70 3.37
C LEU A 278 8.75 -22.92 2.46
N SER A 279 8.72 -24.11 3.02
CA SER A 279 8.68 -25.39 2.26
C SER A 279 7.28 -25.83 1.83
N TRP A 280 6.20 -25.20 2.31
CA TRP A 280 4.85 -25.63 1.95
C TRP A 280 4.54 -25.42 0.46
N ALA A 281 5.17 -24.46 -0.17
CA ALA A 281 5.06 -24.24 -1.60
C ALA A 281 5.53 -25.41 -2.46
N GLU A 282 6.43 -26.24 -1.93
CA GLU A 282 6.93 -27.47 -2.59
C GLU A 282 5.91 -28.60 -2.55
N GLN A 283 5.00 -28.60 -1.56
CA GLN A 283 4.04 -29.66 -1.31
C GLN A 283 2.73 -29.45 -2.07
N GLY A 284 2.43 -28.26 -2.53
CA GLY A 284 1.25 -27.89 -3.30
C GLY A 284 1.63 -27.23 -4.61
N ALA A 285 0.85 -27.49 -5.66
CA ALA A 285 1.00 -26.76 -6.91
C ALA A 285 0.66 -25.28 -6.67
N LEU A 286 1.69 -24.45 -6.50
CA LEU A 286 1.53 -23.01 -6.36
C LEU A 286 1.08 -22.42 -7.70
N ASP A 287 -0.22 -22.32 -7.93
CA ASP A 287 -0.77 -21.70 -9.14
C ASP A 287 -0.92 -20.18 -8.94
N VAL A 288 0.22 -19.48 -9.09
CA VAL A 288 0.26 -18.02 -9.01
C VAL A 288 -0.50 -17.31 -10.14
N PHE A 289 -1.03 -18.03 -11.11
CA PHE A 289 -1.81 -17.45 -12.19
C PHE A 289 -3.33 -17.45 -11.92
N LYS A 290 -3.76 -18.10 -10.85
CA LYS A 290 -5.18 -18.16 -10.53
C LYS A 290 -5.68 -16.87 -9.89
N GLU A 291 -5.06 -16.37 -8.85
CA GLU A 291 -5.39 -15.11 -8.16
C GLU A 291 -4.15 -14.61 -7.40
N PRO A 292 -3.10 -14.17 -8.09
CA PRO A 292 -1.88 -13.77 -7.43
C PRO A 292 -2.06 -12.43 -6.70
N LYS A 293 -1.53 -12.34 -5.50
CA LYS A 293 -1.30 -11.07 -4.82
C LYS A 293 0.08 -10.58 -5.22
N PHE A 294 0.14 -9.51 -5.97
CA PHE A 294 1.41 -9.04 -6.56
C PHE A 294 1.43 -7.52 -6.73
N ILE A 295 2.61 -6.96 -6.78
CA ILE A 295 2.85 -5.55 -7.15
C ILE A 295 3.82 -5.53 -8.33
N PRO A 296 3.41 -5.02 -9.51
CA PRO A 296 4.32 -4.82 -10.63
C PRO A 296 5.17 -3.57 -10.37
N LEU A 297 6.48 -3.75 -10.39
CA LEU A 297 7.48 -2.70 -10.16
C LEU A 297 8.41 -2.58 -11.38
N PRO A 298 9.12 -1.47 -11.56
CA PRO A 298 10.05 -1.30 -12.67
C PRO A 298 11.10 -2.41 -12.80
N ALA A 299 11.63 -2.88 -11.69
CA ALA A 299 12.68 -3.89 -11.66
C ALA A 299 12.18 -5.34 -11.67
N GLY A 300 10.86 -5.56 -11.51
CA GLY A 300 10.31 -6.92 -11.43
C GLY A 300 8.90 -6.96 -10.85
N ILE A 301 8.56 -8.06 -10.21
CA ILE A 301 7.26 -8.26 -9.57
C ILE A 301 7.48 -8.74 -8.14
N GLU A 302 6.82 -8.09 -7.20
CA GLU A 302 6.74 -8.52 -5.80
C GLU A 302 5.45 -9.33 -5.61
N PHE A 303 5.57 -10.57 -5.09
CA PHE A 303 4.47 -11.46 -4.77
C PHE A 303 4.29 -11.55 -3.26
N HIS A 304 3.04 -11.71 -2.84
CA HIS A 304 2.65 -11.76 -1.43
C HIS A 304 1.76 -12.95 -1.14
N TRP A 305 1.82 -13.44 0.09
CA TRP A 305 0.94 -14.51 0.61
C TRP A 305 0.44 -14.14 2.00
N ASP A 306 -0.77 -14.59 2.29
CA ASP A 306 -1.30 -14.53 3.64
C ASP A 306 -0.71 -15.65 4.51
N PRO A 307 -0.82 -15.57 5.84
CA PRO A 307 -0.44 -16.67 6.72
C PRO A 307 -1.14 -17.96 6.29
N TYR A 308 -0.43 -19.08 6.40
CA TYR A 308 -0.87 -20.42 6.01
C TYR A 308 -0.98 -20.70 4.51
N GLU A 309 -0.75 -19.75 3.62
CA GLU A 309 -0.75 -20.03 2.17
C GLU A 309 0.54 -20.76 1.73
N VAL A 310 1.71 -20.37 2.25
CA VAL A 310 3.02 -20.96 1.88
C VAL A 310 3.89 -21.33 3.08
N GLY A 311 3.44 -21.06 4.29
CA GLY A 311 4.17 -21.35 5.53
C GLY A 311 3.29 -21.18 6.76
N SER A 312 3.83 -21.41 7.95
CA SER A 312 3.11 -21.27 9.22
C SER A 312 2.84 -19.81 9.56
N TYR A 313 1.86 -19.55 10.42
CA TYR A 313 1.57 -18.20 10.94
C TYR A 313 2.79 -17.49 11.53
N ALA A 314 3.65 -18.25 12.24
CA ALA A 314 4.85 -17.72 12.86
C ALA A 314 5.88 -17.14 11.86
N GLN A 315 5.74 -17.46 10.57
CA GLN A 315 6.59 -16.94 9.49
C GLN A 315 6.06 -15.61 8.92
N GLY A 316 4.94 -15.11 9.44
CA GLY A 316 4.37 -13.80 9.12
C GLY A 316 3.73 -13.74 7.73
N LEU A 317 3.93 -12.60 7.04
CA LEU A 317 3.42 -12.32 5.69
C LEU A 317 4.56 -12.53 4.67
N PRO A 318 4.69 -13.72 4.08
CA PRO A 318 5.76 -13.99 3.13
C PRO A 318 5.65 -13.13 1.88
N SER A 319 6.78 -12.68 1.37
CA SER A 319 6.84 -12.06 0.06
C SER A 319 8.10 -12.46 -0.69
N VAL A 320 8.00 -12.47 -2.01
CA VAL A 320 9.09 -12.79 -2.93
C VAL A 320 9.14 -11.77 -4.04
N PHE A 321 10.31 -11.22 -4.30
CA PHE A 321 10.56 -10.38 -5.45
C PHE A 321 11.25 -11.17 -6.55
N LEU A 322 10.62 -11.25 -7.73
CA LEU A 322 11.25 -11.76 -8.95
C LEU A 322 11.70 -10.58 -9.82
N THR A 323 12.97 -10.57 -10.15
CA THR A 323 13.58 -9.56 -11.00
C THR A 323 13.13 -9.66 -12.46
N ARG A 324 13.27 -8.58 -13.25
CA ARG A 324 13.06 -8.64 -14.70
C ARG A 324 13.89 -9.72 -15.38
N ALA A 325 15.13 -9.96 -14.91
CA ALA A 325 15.98 -10.98 -15.47
C ALA A 325 15.43 -12.40 -15.23
N GLU A 326 14.91 -12.67 -14.02
CA GLU A 326 14.24 -13.93 -13.72
C GLU A 326 12.95 -14.12 -14.52
N LEU A 327 12.30 -13.02 -14.86
CA LEU A 327 11.04 -12.98 -15.65
C LEU A 327 11.28 -12.80 -17.16
N GLU A 328 12.55 -12.79 -17.62
CA GLU A 328 12.89 -12.58 -19.03
C GLU A 328 12.14 -13.54 -19.96
N GLY A 329 11.59 -13.00 -21.06
CA GLY A 329 10.76 -13.73 -21.99
C GLY A 329 9.31 -13.94 -21.57
N CYS A 330 8.98 -13.65 -20.30
CA CYS A 330 7.60 -13.78 -19.77
C CYS A 330 6.95 -12.44 -19.44
N VAL A 331 7.72 -11.38 -19.33
CA VAL A 331 7.19 -10.04 -19.01
C VAL A 331 6.63 -9.36 -20.24
N ARG A 332 5.45 -8.73 -20.09
CA ARG A 332 4.78 -7.95 -21.14
C ARG A 332 4.83 -6.44 -20.88
N ASN A 333 4.22 -5.97 -19.80
CA ASN A 333 3.93 -4.55 -19.57
C ASN A 333 4.34 -4.09 -18.15
N LEU A 334 5.51 -4.48 -17.65
CA LEU A 334 5.95 -3.93 -16.36
C LEU A 334 6.16 -2.41 -16.46
N PRO A 335 5.89 -1.69 -15.36
CA PRO A 335 6.24 -0.28 -15.25
C PRO A 335 7.69 -0.05 -15.67
N HIS A 336 7.96 1.08 -16.29
CA HIS A 336 9.35 1.47 -16.58
C HIS A 336 9.82 2.40 -15.46
N GLY A 337 11.06 2.25 -15.03
CA GLY A 337 11.74 3.25 -14.23
C GLY A 337 11.77 4.58 -15.02
N GLY A 338 11.32 5.67 -14.39
CA GLY A 338 11.35 6.99 -14.97
C GLY A 338 12.76 7.54 -15.12
#